data_e242c35f61113fd76a165c047d8d9c59
#
_entry.id   e242c35f61113fd76a165c047d8d9c59
#
_cell.length_a   1.000
_cell.length_b   1.000
_cell.length_c   1.000
_cell.angle_alpha   90.00
_cell.angle_beta   90.00
_cell.angle_gamma   90.00
#
_symmetry.space_group_name_H-M   'P 1'
#
loop_
_entity.id
_entity.type
_entity.pdbx_description
1 polymer ?
#
loop_
_entity_poly.entity_id
_entity_poly.type
_entity_poly.pdbx_seq_one_letter_code
_entity_poly.pdbx_strand_id
1 'polypeptide(L)'
;MPRQKGARVLINTHILGTGAYAPKRVLTNQDLAALVDTSDAWITERTGIKQRRIAAEGEVTSDMAVIAARHALAMAGTKAEDLDMIIVATVSADMPLPSCAVIIQAKLGAARAFAFDVSAACAGSLYGLSIADQFVRTGKARRILVIGAELLSRLVDWTDRNTCVLFGDAAGAMVVGPAPDSERGLLSTHLHSDGTAAGILSIRGGGSQHPQSAEVLARKMDKITMNGREIYKFAVRVLPEAILEALSANGLEVSDIDHIVPHQANARIVESVLGRLGIPLEKCWMNLDRYGNTSSASLPISLDEANRADRLKPGDLIAMMAIGAGMTWGSALMRW
;
A
#
# COMPACT_ATOMS: atom_id res chain seq x y z
N MET A 1 4.61 50.14 -1.17
CA MET A 1 5.46 49.26 -0.36
C MET A 1 5.18 47.82 -0.75
N PRO A 2 6.12 47.02 -1.23
CA PRO A 2 5.89 45.61 -1.50
C PRO A 2 5.73 44.87 -0.17
N ARG A 3 4.60 44.17 0.00
CA ARG A 3 4.40 43.23 1.12
C ARG A 3 5.50 42.19 1.06
N GLN A 4 6.40 42.15 2.04
CA GLN A 4 7.27 41.02 2.29
C GLN A 4 6.36 39.80 2.45
N LYS A 5 6.36 38.91 1.47
CA LYS A 5 5.78 37.56 1.62
C LYS A 5 6.64 36.86 2.66
N GLY A 6 6.18 36.82 3.91
CA GLY A 6 6.80 36.00 4.93
C GLY A 6 6.96 34.57 4.38
N ALA A 7 8.13 34.00 4.56
CA ALA A 7 8.38 32.59 4.20
C ALA A 7 7.29 31.76 4.88
N ARG A 8 6.49 31.04 4.07
CA ARG A 8 5.50 30.12 4.62
C ARG A 8 6.26 29.01 5.34
N VAL A 9 6.09 28.91 6.64
CA VAL A 9 6.61 27.79 7.41
C VAL A 9 5.89 26.53 6.89
N LEU A 10 6.64 25.60 6.33
CA LEU A 10 6.10 24.31 5.91
C LEU A 10 5.69 23.52 7.16
N ILE A 11 4.50 22.95 7.11
CA ILE A 11 3.95 22.13 8.19
C ILE A 11 4.40 20.69 7.94
N ASN A 12 5.04 20.07 8.92
CA ASN A 12 5.36 18.64 8.82
C ASN A 12 4.07 17.81 8.84
N THR A 13 4.04 16.76 8.03
CA THR A 13 2.92 15.82 7.97
C THR A 13 3.17 14.65 8.90
N HIS A 14 2.17 14.27 9.69
CA HIS A 14 2.24 13.11 10.57
C HIS A 14 1.06 12.16 10.35
N ILE A 15 1.25 10.87 10.66
CA ILE A 15 0.18 9.88 10.70
C ILE A 15 -0.47 9.95 12.07
N LEU A 16 -1.71 10.43 12.11
CA LEU A 16 -2.47 10.68 13.34
C LEU A 16 -3.19 9.43 13.84
N GLY A 17 -3.43 8.49 12.95
CA GLY A 17 -4.08 7.23 13.28
C GLY A 17 -4.03 6.26 12.11
N THR A 18 -3.99 4.98 12.43
CA THR A 18 -3.93 3.87 11.49
C THR A 18 -5.12 2.95 11.69
N GLY A 19 -5.46 2.18 10.65
CA GLY A 19 -6.53 1.20 10.72
C GLY A 19 -6.39 0.16 9.63
N ALA A 20 -6.81 -1.05 9.93
CA ALA A 20 -6.75 -2.17 9.01
C ALA A 20 -8.03 -2.99 9.05
N TYR A 21 -8.30 -3.67 7.95
CA TYR A 21 -9.31 -4.71 7.83
C TYR A 21 -8.85 -5.80 6.87
N ALA A 22 -9.04 -7.03 7.26
CA ALA A 22 -8.89 -8.19 6.40
C ALA A 22 -10.14 -9.08 6.50
N PRO A 23 -10.64 -9.62 5.39
CA PRO A 23 -11.81 -10.50 5.38
C PRO A 23 -11.68 -11.68 6.35
N LYS A 24 -12.82 -12.19 6.84
CA LYS A 24 -12.84 -13.28 7.82
C LYS A 24 -12.40 -14.61 7.23
N ARG A 25 -12.72 -14.86 5.94
CA ARG A 25 -12.40 -16.12 5.27
C ARG A 25 -10.89 -16.24 5.08
N VAL A 26 -10.32 -17.31 5.63
CA VAL A 26 -8.94 -17.71 5.43
C VAL A 26 -8.90 -18.75 4.31
N LEU A 27 -7.98 -18.57 3.36
CA LEU A 27 -7.61 -19.56 2.36
C LEU A 27 -6.16 -19.98 2.63
N THR A 28 -5.97 -21.23 3.06
CA THR A 28 -4.64 -21.77 3.39
C THR A 28 -3.92 -22.28 2.15
N ASN A 29 -2.61 -22.55 2.27
CA ASN A 29 -1.86 -23.21 1.21
C ASN A 29 -2.37 -24.63 0.93
N GLN A 30 -2.89 -25.31 1.97
CA GLN A 30 -3.48 -26.63 1.82
C GLN A 30 -4.78 -26.58 0.99
N ASP A 31 -5.62 -25.54 1.19
CA ASP A 31 -6.81 -25.36 0.36
C ASP A 31 -6.44 -25.11 -1.11
N LEU A 32 -5.35 -24.36 -1.36
CA LEU A 32 -4.84 -24.12 -2.71
C LEU A 32 -4.29 -25.39 -3.37
N ALA A 33 -3.69 -26.29 -2.60
CA ALA A 33 -3.21 -27.57 -3.13
C ALA A 33 -4.34 -28.48 -3.66
N ALA A 34 -5.60 -28.22 -3.25
CA ALA A 34 -6.77 -28.87 -3.81
C ALA A 34 -7.24 -28.25 -5.14
N LEU A 35 -6.77 -27.04 -5.48
CA LEU A 35 -7.19 -26.29 -6.68
C LEU A 35 -6.16 -26.36 -7.81
N VAL A 36 -4.86 -26.30 -7.46
CA VAL A 36 -3.75 -26.28 -8.42
C VAL A 36 -2.60 -27.18 -7.96
N ASP A 37 -1.75 -27.60 -8.88
CA ASP A 37 -0.56 -28.42 -8.59
C ASP A 37 0.47 -27.61 -7.77
N THR A 38 0.34 -27.64 -6.45
CA THR A 38 1.20 -26.95 -5.49
C THR A 38 1.23 -27.69 -4.15
N SER A 39 2.00 -27.16 -3.18
CA SER A 39 2.03 -27.64 -1.81
C SER A 39 2.31 -26.50 -0.83
N ASP A 40 1.96 -26.68 0.45
CA ASP A 40 2.29 -25.70 1.50
C ASP A 40 3.79 -25.45 1.56
N ALA A 41 4.60 -26.50 1.52
CA ALA A 41 6.06 -26.39 1.52
C ALA A 41 6.57 -25.55 0.33
N TRP A 42 6.05 -25.81 -0.88
CA TRP A 42 6.46 -25.10 -2.09
C TRP A 42 6.12 -23.60 -2.03
N ILE A 43 4.90 -23.26 -1.57
CA ILE A 43 4.45 -21.87 -1.45
C ILE A 43 5.26 -21.15 -0.36
N THR A 44 5.36 -21.74 0.83
CA THR A 44 6.04 -21.14 1.98
C THR A 44 7.51 -20.88 1.70
N GLU A 45 8.24 -21.87 1.14
CA GLU A 45 9.65 -21.71 0.80
C GLU A 45 9.88 -20.59 -0.22
N ARG A 46 8.99 -20.44 -1.20
CA ARG A 46 9.18 -19.49 -2.30
C ARG A 46 8.67 -18.08 -2.01
N THR A 47 7.71 -17.95 -1.12
CA THR A 47 6.99 -16.69 -0.90
C THR A 47 6.96 -16.23 0.55
N GLY A 48 7.08 -17.13 1.51
CA GLY A 48 6.82 -16.88 2.93
C GLY A 48 5.33 -16.91 3.30
N ILE A 49 4.43 -17.07 2.32
CA ILE A 49 2.97 -17.01 2.54
C ILE A 49 2.47 -18.35 3.03
N LYS A 50 1.68 -18.37 4.13
CA LYS A 50 1.02 -19.56 4.68
C LYS A 50 -0.48 -19.55 4.40
N GLN A 51 -1.06 -18.36 4.38
CA GLN A 51 -2.48 -18.16 4.12
C GLN A 51 -2.75 -16.76 3.53
N ARG A 52 -3.96 -16.55 3.03
CA ARG A 52 -4.45 -15.24 2.59
C ARG A 52 -5.91 -15.06 3.00
N ARG A 53 -6.37 -13.84 2.95
CA ARG A 53 -7.75 -13.49 3.24
C ARG A 53 -8.51 -13.30 1.95
N ILE A 54 -9.75 -13.75 1.92
CA ILE A 54 -10.61 -13.70 0.74
C ILE A 54 -11.92 -13.04 1.12
N ALA A 55 -12.32 -12.00 0.39
CA ALA A 55 -13.58 -11.31 0.57
C ALA A 55 -14.77 -12.25 0.43
N ALA A 56 -15.82 -12.01 1.22
CA ALA A 56 -17.07 -12.74 1.13
C ALA A 56 -17.79 -12.44 -0.21
N GLU A 57 -18.74 -13.30 -0.55
CA GLU A 57 -19.65 -12.99 -1.66
C GLU A 57 -20.42 -11.70 -1.35
N GLY A 58 -20.46 -10.77 -2.30
CA GLY A 58 -21.10 -9.46 -2.12
C GLY A 58 -20.25 -8.41 -1.43
N GLU A 59 -19.16 -8.78 -0.71
CA GLU A 59 -18.23 -7.82 -0.14
C GLU A 59 -17.40 -7.15 -1.24
N VAL A 60 -17.31 -5.82 -1.26
CA VAL A 60 -16.59 -5.06 -2.27
C VAL A 60 -15.44 -4.25 -1.65
N THR A 61 -14.56 -3.73 -2.49
CA THR A 61 -13.37 -2.99 -2.06
C THR A 61 -13.69 -1.83 -1.13
N SER A 62 -14.75 -1.07 -1.45
CA SER A 62 -15.18 0.07 -0.61
C SER A 62 -15.71 -0.37 0.76
N ASP A 63 -16.28 -1.56 0.92
CA ASP A 63 -16.74 -2.06 2.22
C ASP A 63 -15.56 -2.31 3.16
N MET A 64 -14.54 -2.99 2.67
CA MET A 64 -13.30 -3.24 3.40
C MET A 64 -12.61 -1.91 3.77
N ALA A 65 -12.53 -1.00 2.81
CA ALA A 65 -11.92 0.30 2.99
C ALA A 65 -12.62 1.14 4.07
N VAL A 66 -13.95 1.13 4.12
CA VAL A 66 -14.73 1.85 5.14
C VAL A 66 -14.45 1.32 6.54
N ILE A 67 -14.29 0.01 6.71
CA ILE A 67 -13.98 -0.58 8.02
C ILE A 67 -12.57 -0.14 8.46
N ALA A 68 -11.55 -0.27 7.59
CA ALA A 68 -10.20 0.19 7.88
C ALA A 68 -10.16 1.71 8.19
N ALA A 69 -10.88 2.51 7.41
CA ALA A 69 -11.01 3.94 7.60
C ALA A 69 -11.60 4.31 8.97
N ARG A 70 -12.67 3.64 9.40
CA ARG A 70 -13.28 3.85 10.72
C ARG A 70 -12.31 3.55 11.85
N HIS A 71 -11.50 2.50 11.73
CA HIS A 71 -10.44 2.19 12.71
C HIS A 71 -9.38 3.28 12.76
N ALA A 72 -8.93 3.79 11.61
CA ALA A 72 -7.95 4.87 11.53
C ALA A 72 -8.51 6.18 12.12
N LEU A 73 -9.76 6.53 11.78
CA LEU A 73 -10.45 7.71 12.31
C LEU A 73 -10.62 7.64 13.83
N ALA A 74 -11.02 6.48 14.36
CA ALA A 74 -11.16 6.27 15.79
C ALA A 74 -9.83 6.44 16.52
N MET A 75 -8.73 5.89 16.00
CA MET A 75 -7.39 6.06 16.57
C MET A 75 -6.94 7.52 16.51
N ALA A 76 -7.22 8.23 15.41
CA ALA A 76 -6.87 9.64 15.24
C ALA A 76 -7.75 10.60 16.05
N GLY A 77 -8.81 10.14 16.71
CA GLY A 77 -9.80 11.00 17.35
C GLY A 77 -10.47 11.99 16.37
N THR A 78 -10.57 11.60 15.08
CA THR A 78 -11.08 12.43 13.99
C THR A 78 -12.43 11.91 13.53
N LYS A 79 -13.40 12.80 13.35
CA LYS A 79 -14.70 12.41 12.77
C LYS A 79 -14.62 12.42 11.25
N ALA A 80 -15.45 11.62 10.57
CA ALA A 80 -15.49 11.59 9.11
C ALA A 80 -15.88 12.95 8.50
N GLU A 81 -16.76 13.70 9.18
CA GLU A 81 -17.21 15.03 8.76
C GLU A 81 -16.10 16.10 8.81
N ASP A 82 -15.00 15.85 9.56
CA ASP A 82 -13.85 16.75 9.68
C ASP A 82 -12.77 16.49 8.62
N LEU A 83 -12.94 15.45 7.78
CA LEU A 83 -12.02 15.17 6.69
C LEU A 83 -12.11 16.24 5.61
N ASP A 84 -10.95 16.70 5.17
CA ASP A 84 -10.81 17.61 4.02
C ASP A 84 -10.65 16.86 2.70
N MET A 85 -10.06 15.63 2.75
CA MET A 85 -9.68 14.90 1.56
C MET A 85 -9.63 13.39 1.82
N ILE A 86 -10.00 12.59 0.82
CA ILE A 86 -9.86 11.13 0.80
C ILE A 86 -9.09 10.72 -0.45
N ILE A 87 -8.01 9.98 -0.28
CA ILE A 87 -7.22 9.37 -1.35
C ILE A 87 -7.32 7.86 -1.21
N VAL A 88 -7.73 7.17 -2.26
CA VAL A 88 -7.77 5.71 -2.29
C VAL A 88 -6.80 5.19 -3.33
N ALA A 89 -5.85 4.38 -2.89
CA ALA A 89 -4.97 3.62 -3.75
C ALA A 89 -5.58 2.25 -4.00
N THR A 90 -5.99 1.96 -5.23
CA THR A 90 -6.59 0.69 -5.62
C THR A 90 -6.43 0.42 -7.10
N VAL A 91 -6.34 -0.87 -7.47
CA VAL A 91 -6.47 -1.39 -8.85
C VAL A 91 -7.70 -2.29 -9.00
N SER A 92 -8.48 -2.43 -7.94
CA SER A 92 -9.64 -3.32 -7.82
C SER A 92 -10.86 -2.58 -7.26
N ALA A 93 -11.10 -1.34 -7.76
CA ALA A 93 -12.25 -0.54 -7.39
C ALA A 93 -13.57 -1.30 -7.59
N ASP A 94 -14.63 -0.89 -6.88
CA ASP A 94 -15.98 -1.50 -7.00
C ASP A 94 -16.48 -1.50 -8.45
N MET A 95 -16.13 -0.45 -9.19
CA MET A 95 -16.50 -0.25 -10.60
C MET A 95 -15.53 0.74 -11.26
N PRO A 96 -15.47 0.78 -12.62
CA PRO A 96 -14.57 1.71 -13.32
C PRO A 96 -14.92 3.19 -13.12
N LEU A 97 -16.18 3.53 -12.87
CA LEU A 97 -16.70 4.89 -12.68
C LEU A 97 -17.98 4.83 -11.82
N PRO A 98 -18.15 5.65 -10.78
CA PRO A 98 -17.19 6.64 -10.26
C PRO A 98 -15.99 6.03 -9.54
N SER A 99 -15.06 6.88 -9.04
CA SER A 99 -13.91 6.43 -8.24
C SER A 99 -14.36 5.73 -6.95
N CYS A 100 -13.59 4.78 -6.47
CA CYS A 100 -13.83 4.10 -5.19
C CYS A 100 -13.84 5.10 -4.02
N ALA A 101 -13.01 6.13 -4.09
CA ALA A 101 -12.90 7.17 -3.07
C ALA A 101 -14.22 7.93 -2.84
N VAL A 102 -14.99 8.27 -3.87
CA VAL A 102 -16.27 8.97 -3.69
C VAL A 102 -17.35 8.05 -3.13
N ILE A 103 -17.28 6.74 -3.43
CA ILE A 103 -18.15 5.74 -2.82
C ILE A 103 -17.87 5.62 -1.33
N ILE A 104 -16.59 5.55 -0.97
CA ILE A 104 -16.13 5.51 0.43
C ILE A 104 -16.51 6.79 1.17
N GLN A 105 -16.36 7.96 0.52
CA GLN A 105 -16.77 9.25 1.07
C GLN A 105 -18.25 9.22 1.49
N ALA A 106 -19.12 8.74 0.62
CA ALA A 106 -20.55 8.62 0.89
C ALA A 106 -20.84 7.63 2.03
N LYS A 107 -20.20 6.45 2.02
CA LYS A 107 -20.38 5.42 3.05
C LYS A 107 -19.86 5.85 4.44
N LEU A 108 -18.87 6.74 4.48
CA LEU A 108 -18.34 7.33 5.73
C LEU A 108 -19.17 8.53 6.22
N GLY A 109 -19.94 9.17 5.36
CA GLY A 109 -20.61 10.45 5.66
C GLY A 109 -19.65 11.64 5.65
N ALA A 110 -18.51 11.56 4.94
CA ALA A 110 -17.48 12.59 4.86
C ALA A 110 -17.83 13.67 3.83
N ALA A 111 -18.98 14.30 3.97
CA ALA A 111 -19.59 15.17 2.95
C ALA A 111 -18.72 16.39 2.54
N ARG A 112 -17.78 16.83 3.39
CA ARG A 112 -16.90 17.97 3.12
C ARG A 112 -15.63 17.60 2.38
N ALA A 113 -15.21 16.35 2.45
CA ALA A 113 -13.98 15.88 1.84
C ALA A 113 -14.14 15.81 0.30
N PHE A 114 -13.16 16.29 -0.45
CA PHE A 114 -13.05 15.87 -1.84
C PHE A 114 -12.29 14.54 -1.92
N ALA A 115 -12.60 13.73 -2.93
CA ALA A 115 -12.15 12.35 -2.98
C ALA A 115 -11.76 11.92 -4.40
N PHE A 116 -10.68 11.13 -4.52
CA PHE A 116 -10.22 10.55 -5.79
C PHE A 116 -9.35 9.32 -5.56
N ASP A 117 -9.24 8.49 -6.62
CA ASP A 117 -8.39 7.31 -6.61
C ASP A 117 -7.01 7.61 -7.20
N VAL A 118 -6.00 6.85 -6.73
CA VAL A 118 -4.64 6.83 -7.26
C VAL A 118 -4.32 5.43 -7.75
N SER A 119 -3.86 5.32 -8.99
CA SER A 119 -3.43 4.06 -9.60
C SER A 119 -1.90 4.03 -9.71
N ALA A 120 -1.24 3.41 -8.72
CA ALA A 120 0.19 3.08 -8.72
C ALA A 120 0.43 1.66 -8.17
N ALA A 121 -0.55 0.79 -8.35
CA ALA A 121 -0.55 -0.61 -7.92
C ALA A 121 -0.08 -0.75 -6.46
N CYS A 122 0.83 -1.69 -6.18
CA CYS A 122 1.29 -1.95 -4.80
C CYS A 122 2.04 -0.77 -4.16
N ALA A 123 2.54 0.20 -4.94
CA ALA A 123 3.12 1.44 -4.41
C ALA A 123 2.07 2.52 -4.11
N GLY A 124 0.80 2.26 -4.42
CA GLY A 124 -0.26 3.26 -4.41
C GLY A 124 -0.47 3.98 -3.08
N SER A 125 -0.40 3.29 -1.94
CA SER A 125 -0.54 3.93 -0.62
C SER A 125 0.63 4.87 -0.31
N LEU A 126 1.84 4.55 -0.76
CA LEU A 126 3.02 5.42 -0.63
C LEU A 126 2.87 6.67 -1.52
N TYR A 127 2.38 6.50 -2.76
CA TYR A 127 2.05 7.62 -3.64
C TYR A 127 0.95 8.50 -3.03
N GLY A 128 -0.10 7.88 -2.48
CA GLY A 128 -1.18 8.60 -1.77
C GLY A 128 -0.67 9.39 -0.57
N LEU A 129 0.26 8.81 0.21
CA LEU A 129 0.90 9.50 1.34
C LEU A 129 1.72 10.70 0.86
N SER A 130 2.48 10.55 -0.23
CA SER A 130 3.26 11.64 -0.83
C SER A 130 2.37 12.80 -1.31
N ILE A 131 1.23 12.49 -1.94
CA ILE A 131 0.25 13.50 -2.36
C ILE A 131 -0.33 14.20 -1.13
N ALA A 132 -0.76 13.45 -0.12
CA ALA A 132 -1.33 13.98 1.11
C ALA A 132 -0.35 14.92 1.83
N ASP A 133 0.94 14.57 1.85
CA ASP A 133 2.01 15.40 2.42
C ASP A 133 2.04 16.81 1.79
N GLN A 134 1.92 16.91 0.47
CA GLN A 134 1.95 18.21 -0.20
C GLN A 134 0.74 19.08 0.17
N PHE A 135 -0.43 18.47 0.37
CA PHE A 135 -1.62 19.21 0.81
C PHE A 135 -1.50 19.68 2.27
N VAL A 136 -0.94 18.87 3.15
CA VAL A 136 -0.69 19.25 4.54
C VAL A 136 0.39 20.35 4.61
N ARG A 137 1.56 20.13 3.98
CA ARG A 137 2.69 21.10 3.99
C ARG A 137 2.28 22.48 3.46
N THR A 138 1.42 22.51 2.46
CA THR A 138 0.93 23.77 1.87
C THR A 138 -0.26 24.37 2.63
N GLY A 139 -0.75 23.70 3.69
CA GLY A 139 -1.89 24.15 4.49
C GLY A 139 -3.23 24.12 3.73
N LYS A 140 -3.33 23.34 2.64
CA LYS A 140 -4.55 23.19 1.85
C LYS A 140 -5.54 22.20 2.47
N ALA A 141 -5.05 21.22 3.20
CA ALA A 141 -5.82 20.25 3.96
C ALA A 141 -5.12 19.93 5.29
N ARG A 142 -5.88 19.59 6.30
CA ARG A 142 -5.39 19.30 7.66
C ARG A 142 -5.79 17.92 8.17
N ARG A 143 -6.77 17.29 7.55
CA ARG A 143 -7.24 15.94 7.86
C ARG A 143 -7.48 15.20 6.57
N ILE A 144 -6.55 14.33 6.22
CA ILE A 144 -6.57 13.57 4.98
C ILE A 144 -6.62 12.09 5.33
N LEU A 145 -7.51 11.36 4.70
CA LEU A 145 -7.60 9.92 4.81
C LEU A 145 -6.94 9.30 3.58
N VAL A 146 -5.85 8.56 3.79
CA VAL A 146 -5.15 7.79 2.76
C VAL A 146 -5.46 6.32 2.97
N ILE A 147 -6.00 5.65 1.97
CA ILE A 147 -6.42 4.25 2.04
C ILE A 147 -5.72 3.46 0.94
N GLY A 148 -5.19 2.30 1.27
CA GLY A 148 -4.85 1.24 0.32
C GLY A 148 -5.88 0.12 0.48
N ALA A 149 -6.62 -0.23 -0.58
CA ALA A 149 -7.66 -1.24 -0.50
C ALA A 149 -7.71 -2.08 -1.75
N GLU A 150 -7.70 -3.41 -1.60
CA GLU A 150 -7.63 -4.32 -2.73
C GLU A 150 -8.47 -5.58 -2.53
N LEU A 151 -9.19 -5.94 -3.58
CA LEU A 151 -9.94 -7.18 -3.72
C LEU A 151 -9.37 -7.96 -4.91
N LEU A 152 -8.15 -8.49 -4.74
CA LEU A 152 -7.38 -9.11 -5.80
C LEU A 152 -7.85 -10.53 -6.11
N SER A 153 -8.53 -11.20 -5.18
CA SER A 153 -9.03 -12.57 -5.36
C SER A 153 -9.97 -12.71 -6.56
N ARG A 154 -10.64 -11.64 -7.00
CA ARG A 154 -11.48 -11.60 -8.21
C ARG A 154 -10.70 -11.37 -9.50
N LEU A 155 -9.48 -10.87 -9.39
CA LEU A 155 -8.60 -10.57 -10.50
C LEU A 155 -7.56 -11.67 -10.77
N VAL A 156 -7.47 -12.67 -9.88
CA VAL A 156 -6.57 -13.82 -10.02
C VAL A 156 -7.19 -14.88 -10.93
N ASP A 157 -6.37 -15.53 -11.74
CA ASP A 157 -6.70 -16.81 -12.36
C ASP A 157 -6.41 -17.95 -11.38
N TRP A 158 -7.45 -18.54 -10.82
CA TRP A 158 -7.32 -19.65 -9.85
C TRP A 158 -6.77 -20.95 -10.44
N THR A 159 -6.51 -20.99 -11.76
CA THR A 159 -5.83 -22.12 -12.44
C THR A 159 -4.36 -21.83 -12.73
N ASP A 160 -3.88 -20.61 -12.50
CA ASP A 160 -2.46 -20.24 -12.64
C ASP A 160 -1.77 -20.19 -11.27
N ARG A 161 -1.00 -21.23 -10.95
CA ARG A 161 -0.27 -21.31 -9.68
C ARG A 161 0.81 -20.24 -9.50
N ASN A 162 1.21 -19.52 -10.56
CA ASN A 162 2.20 -18.46 -10.44
C ASN A 162 1.62 -17.19 -9.81
N THR A 163 0.30 -17.03 -9.90
CA THR A 163 -0.41 -15.85 -9.39
C THR A 163 -1.34 -16.17 -8.24
N CYS A 164 -2.13 -17.27 -8.29
CA CYS A 164 -3.17 -17.56 -7.29
C CYS A 164 -2.62 -17.83 -5.89
N VAL A 165 -1.36 -18.23 -5.77
CA VAL A 165 -0.72 -18.51 -4.47
C VAL A 165 -0.25 -17.24 -3.75
N LEU A 166 -0.28 -16.07 -4.40
CA LEU A 166 0.33 -14.85 -3.86
C LEU A 166 -0.69 -13.93 -3.20
N PHE A 167 -1.76 -13.59 -3.92
CA PHE A 167 -2.60 -12.44 -3.61
C PHE A 167 -3.68 -12.74 -2.57
N GLY A 168 -3.96 -11.73 -1.73
CA GLY A 168 -5.05 -11.70 -0.79
C GLY A 168 -5.80 -10.36 -0.81
N ASP A 169 -6.96 -10.32 -0.16
CA ASP A 169 -7.84 -9.17 -0.07
C ASP A 169 -7.67 -8.48 1.29
N ALA A 170 -7.59 -7.17 1.29
CA ALA A 170 -7.55 -6.37 2.51
C ALA A 170 -7.69 -4.88 2.24
N ALA A 171 -7.84 -4.09 3.31
CA ALA A 171 -7.74 -2.65 3.31
C ALA A 171 -6.92 -2.16 4.51
N GLY A 172 -6.11 -1.13 4.29
CA GLY A 172 -5.42 -0.40 5.34
C GLY A 172 -5.60 1.11 5.13
N ALA A 173 -5.65 1.86 6.21
CA ALA A 173 -5.92 3.29 6.18
C ALA A 173 -5.02 4.07 7.14
N MET A 174 -4.71 5.31 6.76
CA MET A 174 -3.95 6.27 7.54
C MET A 174 -4.71 7.60 7.56
N VAL A 175 -4.96 8.17 8.72
CA VAL A 175 -5.35 9.57 8.84
C VAL A 175 -4.08 10.39 8.98
N VAL A 176 -3.85 11.33 8.07
CA VAL A 176 -2.67 12.19 8.09
C VAL A 176 -3.06 13.65 8.27
N GLY A 177 -2.19 14.41 8.90
CA GLY A 177 -2.40 15.82 9.17
C GLY A 177 -1.13 16.47 9.70
N PRO A 178 -1.21 17.73 10.22
CA PRO A 178 -0.08 18.42 10.82
C PRO A 178 0.56 17.60 11.94
N ALA A 179 1.88 17.54 11.93
CA ALA A 179 2.65 16.95 13.01
C ALA A 179 2.40 17.70 14.33
N PRO A 180 2.49 17.02 15.48
CA PRO A 180 2.28 17.66 16.79
C PRO A 180 3.41 18.62 17.18
N ASP A 181 4.60 18.43 16.60
CA ASP A 181 5.78 19.25 16.81
C ASP A 181 6.67 19.30 15.57
N SER A 182 7.80 20.00 15.64
CA SER A 182 8.74 20.15 14.52
C SER A 182 9.70 18.96 14.34
N GLU A 183 9.77 18.04 15.29
CA GLU A 183 10.74 16.93 15.29
C GLU A 183 10.15 15.68 14.67
N ARG A 184 8.81 15.52 14.73
CA ARG A 184 8.08 14.37 14.18
C ARG A 184 7.49 14.65 12.81
N GLY A 185 7.20 13.59 12.11
CA GLY A 185 6.51 13.64 10.83
C GLY A 185 7.29 13.06 9.66
N LEU A 186 6.69 13.17 8.51
CA LEU A 186 7.25 12.71 7.25
C LEU A 186 8.40 13.64 6.85
N LEU A 187 9.61 13.07 6.76
CA LEU A 187 10.82 13.80 6.38
C LEU A 187 10.83 14.03 4.86
N SER A 188 10.71 12.96 4.09
CA SER A 188 10.65 13.01 2.63
C SER A 188 9.99 11.79 2.02
N THR A 189 9.58 11.91 0.76
CA THR A 189 9.11 10.82 -0.10
C THR A 189 9.86 10.87 -1.42
N HIS A 190 10.27 9.71 -1.93
CA HIS A 190 11.01 9.55 -3.19
C HIS A 190 10.27 8.55 -4.05
N LEU A 191 9.68 9.00 -5.14
CA LEU A 191 8.81 8.23 -6.02
C LEU A 191 9.39 8.13 -7.41
N HIS A 192 9.32 6.94 -8.01
CA HIS A 192 9.87 6.62 -9.30
C HIS A 192 8.93 5.76 -10.13
N SER A 193 9.09 5.80 -11.45
CA SER A 193 8.37 4.91 -12.36
C SER A 193 9.20 4.59 -13.60
N ASP A 194 8.97 3.40 -14.17
CA ASP A 194 9.54 2.95 -15.44
C ASP A 194 8.45 2.28 -16.28
N GLY A 195 7.86 3.05 -17.19
CA GLY A 195 6.81 2.59 -18.10
C GLY A 195 7.27 1.59 -19.15
N THR A 196 8.58 1.45 -19.38
CA THR A 196 9.11 0.45 -20.32
C THR A 196 8.92 -0.98 -19.82
N ALA A 197 8.71 -1.14 -18.51
CA ALA A 197 8.50 -2.40 -17.83
C ALA A 197 6.99 -2.75 -17.61
N ALA A 198 6.05 -2.01 -18.19
CA ALA A 198 4.61 -2.13 -17.95
C ALA A 198 4.05 -3.56 -18.20
N GLY A 199 4.65 -4.30 -19.14
CA GLY A 199 4.21 -5.68 -19.45
C GLY A 199 4.61 -6.74 -18.42
N ILE A 200 5.48 -6.43 -17.44
CA ILE A 200 6.00 -7.41 -16.48
C ILE A 200 4.92 -7.87 -15.48
N LEU A 201 4.01 -6.95 -15.10
CA LEU A 201 2.87 -7.21 -14.22
C LEU A 201 1.69 -6.39 -14.72
N SER A 202 0.62 -7.02 -15.18
CA SER A 202 -0.49 -6.30 -15.80
C SER A 202 -1.80 -7.08 -15.79
N ILE A 203 -2.91 -6.34 -15.96
CA ILE A 203 -4.22 -6.85 -16.38
C ILE A 203 -4.48 -6.19 -17.73
N ARG A 204 -4.50 -6.98 -18.81
CA ARG A 204 -4.52 -6.45 -20.18
C ARG A 204 -5.91 -6.15 -20.72
N GLY A 205 -6.94 -6.84 -20.19
CA GLY A 205 -8.33 -6.70 -20.61
C GLY A 205 -9.13 -5.75 -19.73
N GLY A 206 -10.25 -5.25 -20.25
CA GLY A 206 -11.17 -4.34 -19.57
C GLY A 206 -10.85 -2.85 -19.74
N GLY A 207 -9.70 -2.51 -20.33
CA GLY A 207 -9.30 -1.13 -20.65
C GLY A 207 -9.59 -0.76 -22.10
N SER A 208 -9.19 0.46 -22.50
CA SER A 208 -9.42 0.98 -23.87
C SER A 208 -8.65 0.21 -24.95
N GLN A 209 -7.52 -0.40 -24.64
CA GLN A 209 -6.76 -1.22 -25.58
C GLN A 209 -7.46 -2.54 -25.90
N HIS A 210 -8.05 -3.18 -24.90
CA HIS A 210 -8.82 -4.41 -25.00
C HIS A 210 -10.12 -4.25 -24.21
N PRO A 211 -11.16 -3.63 -24.80
CA PRO A 211 -12.44 -3.45 -24.14
C PRO A 211 -13.07 -4.79 -23.76
N GLN A 212 -13.87 -4.79 -22.70
CA GLN A 212 -14.53 -6.00 -22.21
C GLN A 212 -15.33 -6.68 -23.32
N SER A 213 -15.05 -7.97 -23.54
CA SER A 213 -15.68 -8.79 -24.56
C SER A 213 -15.61 -10.29 -24.19
N ALA A 214 -16.39 -11.11 -24.88
CA ALA A 214 -16.34 -12.56 -24.72
C ALA A 214 -14.93 -13.12 -25.01
N GLU A 215 -14.20 -12.54 -25.96
CA GLU A 215 -12.82 -12.91 -26.27
C GLU A 215 -11.86 -12.58 -25.12
N VAL A 216 -11.97 -11.39 -24.53
CA VAL A 216 -11.16 -10.96 -23.37
C VAL A 216 -11.33 -11.95 -22.20
N LEU A 217 -12.59 -12.36 -21.94
CA LEU A 217 -12.88 -13.33 -20.88
C LEU A 217 -12.36 -14.74 -21.22
N ALA A 218 -12.60 -15.21 -22.45
CA ALA A 218 -12.14 -16.54 -22.91
C ALA A 218 -10.61 -16.67 -22.85
N ARG A 219 -9.88 -15.58 -23.11
CA ARG A 219 -8.42 -15.51 -23.05
C ARG A 219 -7.90 -15.09 -21.67
N LYS A 220 -8.76 -14.95 -20.67
CA LYS A 220 -8.41 -14.53 -19.30
C LYS A 220 -7.56 -13.25 -19.24
N MET A 221 -7.78 -12.33 -20.19
CA MET A 221 -7.05 -11.08 -20.24
C MET A 221 -7.46 -10.11 -19.13
N ASP A 222 -8.62 -10.35 -18.50
CA ASP A 222 -9.13 -9.68 -17.29
C ASP A 222 -8.46 -10.15 -16.00
N LYS A 223 -7.48 -11.06 -16.09
CA LYS A 223 -6.74 -11.60 -14.96
C LYS A 223 -5.31 -11.04 -14.87
N ILE A 224 -4.79 -11.03 -13.64
CA ILE A 224 -3.40 -10.64 -13.35
C ILE A 224 -2.45 -11.60 -14.06
N THR A 225 -1.52 -11.04 -14.84
CA THR A 225 -0.40 -11.78 -15.42
C THR A 225 0.90 -11.16 -14.95
N MET A 226 1.91 -11.98 -14.64
CA MET A 226 3.17 -11.50 -14.11
C MET A 226 4.37 -12.36 -14.53
N ASN A 227 5.53 -11.72 -14.67
CA ASN A 227 6.82 -12.36 -14.72
C ASN A 227 7.53 -12.19 -13.37
N GLY A 228 7.32 -13.12 -12.45
CA GLY A 228 7.85 -13.03 -11.09
C GLY A 228 9.37 -12.92 -11.01
N ARG A 229 10.12 -13.53 -11.96
CA ARG A 229 11.58 -13.45 -12.01
C ARG A 229 12.06 -12.02 -12.34
N GLU A 230 11.43 -11.38 -13.30
CA GLU A 230 11.81 -10.01 -13.68
C GLU A 230 11.39 -9.00 -12.60
N ILE A 231 10.22 -9.20 -11.96
CA ILE A 231 9.79 -8.39 -10.81
C ILE A 231 10.83 -8.51 -9.67
N TYR A 232 11.26 -9.73 -9.34
CA TYR A 232 12.26 -9.95 -8.29
C TYR A 232 13.56 -9.20 -8.60
N LYS A 233 14.12 -9.38 -9.78
CA LYS A 233 15.37 -8.72 -10.21
C LYS A 233 15.25 -7.19 -10.13
N PHE A 234 14.10 -6.67 -10.58
CA PHE A 234 13.84 -5.23 -10.57
C PHE A 234 13.75 -4.73 -9.12
N ALA A 235 12.94 -5.36 -8.28
CA ALA A 235 12.70 -4.96 -6.90
C ALA A 235 13.99 -4.94 -6.05
N VAL A 236 14.79 -6.01 -6.11
CA VAL A 236 16.02 -6.10 -5.30
C VAL A 236 17.11 -5.13 -5.74
N ARG A 237 16.98 -4.53 -6.92
CA ARG A 237 17.84 -3.44 -7.39
C ARG A 237 17.35 -2.09 -6.90
N VAL A 238 16.08 -1.74 -7.21
CA VAL A 238 15.60 -0.37 -7.04
C VAL A 238 15.16 0.00 -5.62
N LEU A 239 14.72 -0.97 -4.81
CA LEU A 239 14.26 -0.67 -3.46
C LEU A 239 15.39 -0.24 -2.51
N PRO A 240 16.57 -0.91 -2.49
CA PRO A 240 17.71 -0.40 -1.73
C PRO A 240 18.15 1.00 -2.18
N GLU A 241 18.19 1.25 -3.51
CA GLU A 241 18.53 2.55 -4.07
C GLU A 241 17.58 3.65 -3.58
N ALA A 242 16.26 3.39 -3.58
CA ALA A 242 15.26 4.33 -3.10
C ALA A 242 15.38 4.64 -1.59
N ILE A 243 15.74 3.66 -0.76
CA ILE A 243 15.99 3.88 0.67
C ILE A 243 17.25 4.73 0.87
N LEU A 244 18.35 4.41 0.18
CA LEU A 244 19.60 5.17 0.25
C LEU A 244 19.43 6.62 -0.24
N GLU A 245 18.64 6.82 -1.31
CA GLU A 245 18.27 8.16 -1.80
C GLU A 245 17.56 8.97 -0.70
N ALA A 246 16.56 8.37 -0.05
CA ALA A 246 15.81 9.03 1.02
C ALA A 246 16.70 9.37 2.22
N LEU A 247 17.57 8.45 2.65
CA LEU A 247 18.53 8.68 3.72
C LEU A 247 19.47 9.83 3.38
N SER A 248 20.10 9.78 2.19
CA SER A 248 21.01 10.82 1.70
C SER A 248 20.36 12.19 1.64
N ALA A 249 19.11 12.27 1.17
CA ALA A 249 18.37 13.53 1.09
C ALA A 249 18.09 14.17 2.46
N ASN A 250 18.15 13.37 3.54
CA ASN A 250 17.92 13.81 4.91
C ASN A 250 19.19 13.84 5.78
N GLY A 251 20.37 13.55 5.20
CA GLY A 251 21.62 13.51 5.95
C GLY A 251 21.67 12.38 6.99
N LEU A 252 20.98 11.27 6.71
CA LEU A 252 20.86 10.10 7.58
C LEU A 252 21.59 8.90 6.97
N GLU A 253 21.91 7.92 7.83
CA GLU A 253 22.55 6.66 7.46
C GLU A 253 21.62 5.47 7.73
N VAL A 254 21.97 4.31 7.19
CA VAL A 254 21.18 3.06 7.37
C VAL A 254 21.08 2.67 8.85
N SER A 255 22.12 2.95 9.64
CA SER A 255 22.16 2.71 11.09
C SER A 255 21.11 3.49 11.87
N ASP A 256 20.66 4.64 11.34
CA ASP A 256 19.65 5.49 11.98
C ASP A 256 18.24 4.93 11.88
N ILE A 257 17.99 3.94 10.98
CA ILE A 257 16.68 3.33 10.83
C ILE A 257 16.38 2.45 12.04
N ASP A 258 15.29 2.78 12.75
CA ASP A 258 14.77 1.97 13.84
C ASP A 258 13.85 0.86 13.33
N HIS A 259 12.98 1.19 12.37
CA HIS A 259 12.03 0.26 11.79
C HIS A 259 11.93 0.41 10.27
N ILE A 260 11.65 -0.71 9.60
CA ILE A 260 11.31 -0.73 8.19
C ILE A 260 9.92 -1.36 7.97
N VAL A 261 9.07 -0.66 7.21
CA VAL A 261 7.72 -1.11 6.87
C VAL A 261 7.60 -1.19 5.35
N PRO A 262 7.89 -2.37 4.75
CA PRO A 262 7.83 -2.56 3.32
C PRO A 262 6.43 -2.94 2.84
N HIS A 263 6.15 -2.68 1.56
CA HIS A 263 5.19 -3.51 0.83
C HIS A 263 5.68 -4.96 0.80
N GLN A 264 4.80 -5.89 1.11
CA GLN A 264 5.13 -7.31 1.27
C GLN A 264 4.55 -8.14 0.12
N ALA A 265 5.25 -8.17 -1.02
CA ALA A 265 4.88 -9.02 -2.15
C ALA A 265 5.37 -10.46 -1.98
N ASN A 266 6.54 -10.62 -1.35
CA ASN A 266 7.26 -11.89 -1.20
C ASN A 266 8.36 -11.70 -0.15
N ALA A 267 8.46 -12.61 0.83
CA ALA A 267 9.45 -12.53 1.90
C ALA A 267 10.89 -12.47 1.36
N ARG A 268 11.19 -13.25 0.29
CA ARG A 268 12.53 -13.28 -0.32
C ARG A 268 12.96 -11.94 -0.91
N ILE A 269 12.02 -11.12 -1.41
CA ILE A 269 12.33 -9.76 -1.87
C ILE A 269 12.71 -8.90 -0.67
N VAL A 270 11.91 -8.93 0.40
CA VAL A 270 12.17 -8.14 1.61
C VAL A 270 13.51 -8.53 2.22
N GLU A 271 13.75 -9.82 2.43
CA GLU A 271 15.01 -10.35 2.99
C GLU A 271 16.23 -9.96 2.14
N SER A 272 16.11 -10.03 0.80
CA SER A 272 17.20 -9.63 -0.10
C SER A 272 17.50 -8.13 -0.03
N VAL A 273 16.46 -7.28 0.07
CA VAL A 273 16.61 -5.82 0.22
C VAL A 273 17.27 -5.49 1.55
N LEU A 274 16.79 -6.07 2.65
CA LEU A 274 17.33 -5.87 3.99
C LEU A 274 18.80 -6.32 4.08
N GLY A 275 19.10 -7.51 3.52
CA GLY A 275 20.48 -8.02 3.47
C GLY A 275 21.43 -7.11 2.71
N ARG A 276 20.99 -6.48 1.61
CA ARG A 276 21.80 -5.50 0.85
C ARG A 276 22.03 -4.20 1.61
N LEU A 277 21.08 -3.79 2.44
CA LEU A 277 21.18 -2.60 3.27
C LEU A 277 21.89 -2.88 4.60
N GLY A 278 22.14 -4.15 4.94
CA GLY A 278 22.69 -4.52 6.26
C GLY A 278 21.71 -4.29 7.41
N ILE A 279 20.38 -4.30 7.12
CA ILE A 279 19.33 -4.10 8.13
C ILE A 279 18.90 -5.46 8.67
N PRO A 280 18.94 -5.68 10.00
CA PRO A 280 18.43 -6.90 10.62
C PRO A 280 16.92 -7.08 10.41
N LEU A 281 16.49 -8.34 10.23
CA LEU A 281 15.07 -8.65 9.97
C LEU A 281 14.15 -8.25 11.13
N GLU A 282 14.67 -8.19 12.35
CA GLU A 282 13.95 -7.78 13.57
C GLU A 282 13.45 -6.34 13.52
N LYS A 283 14.09 -5.48 12.70
CA LYS A 283 13.64 -4.11 12.44
C LYS A 283 12.47 -4.06 11.45
N CYS A 284 12.14 -5.18 10.79
CA CYS A 284 11.09 -5.25 9.80
C CYS A 284 9.81 -5.86 10.38
N TRP A 285 8.67 -5.18 10.22
CA TRP A 285 7.37 -5.76 10.54
C TRP A 285 6.88 -6.61 9.38
N MET A 286 6.79 -7.93 9.59
CA MET A 286 6.33 -8.90 8.59
C MET A 286 4.98 -9.50 8.98
N ASN A 287 4.02 -9.50 8.02
CA ASN A 287 2.69 -10.09 8.19
C ASN A 287 2.20 -10.82 6.92
N LEU A 288 3.08 -10.92 5.93
CA LEU A 288 2.83 -11.58 4.65
C LEU A 288 2.35 -13.04 4.81
N ASP A 289 2.86 -13.74 5.81
CA ASP A 289 2.50 -15.12 6.13
C ASP A 289 0.99 -15.29 6.40
N ARG A 290 0.33 -14.25 6.89
CA ARG A 290 -1.09 -14.23 7.31
C ARG A 290 -2.04 -13.62 6.28
N TYR A 291 -1.54 -12.72 5.44
CA TYR A 291 -2.39 -11.95 4.51
C TYR A 291 -2.08 -12.19 3.04
N GLY A 292 -0.90 -12.74 2.73
CA GLY A 292 -0.39 -12.77 1.37
C GLY A 292 -0.05 -11.38 0.84
N ASN A 293 0.08 -11.25 -0.45
CA ASN A 293 0.28 -9.96 -1.10
C ASN A 293 -1.08 -9.22 -1.24
N THR A 294 -1.28 -8.21 -0.44
CA THR A 294 -2.48 -7.35 -0.45
C THR A 294 -2.26 -6.03 -1.21
N SER A 295 -1.26 -5.97 -2.10
CA SER A 295 -0.96 -4.82 -2.95
C SER A 295 -0.86 -3.49 -2.16
N SER A 296 -1.63 -2.48 -2.54
CA SER A 296 -1.63 -1.14 -1.90
C SER A 296 -2.02 -1.15 -0.42
N ALA A 297 -2.77 -2.15 0.03
CA ALA A 297 -3.16 -2.29 1.44
C ALA A 297 -2.02 -2.79 2.33
N SER A 298 -0.99 -3.44 1.78
CA SER A 298 0.07 -4.10 2.52
C SER A 298 0.82 -3.17 3.47
N LEU A 299 1.25 -1.99 3.00
CA LEU A 299 2.01 -1.04 3.79
C LEU A 299 1.18 -0.47 4.97
N PRO A 300 -0.02 0.08 4.75
CA PRO A 300 -0.80 0.64 5.86
C PRO A 300 -1.30 -0.42 6.86
N ILE A 301 -1.55 -1.67 6.45
CA ILE A 301 -1.86 -2.76 7.38
C ILE A 301 -0.65 -3.07 8.26
N SER A 302 0.54 -3.18 7.66
CA SER A 302 1.77 -3.45 8.41
C SER A 302 2.06 -2.34 9.42
N LEU A 303 1.82 -1.09 9.03
CA LEU A 303 1.97 0.06 9.90
C LEU A 303 0.95 0.04 11.06
N ASP A 304 -0.32 -0.29 10.78
CA ASP A 304 -1.37 -0.41 11.81
C ASP A 304 -1.04 -1.51 12.83
N GLU A 305 -0.62 -2.68 12.37
CA GLU A 305 -0.24 -3.77 13.25
C GLU A 305 0.98 -3.44 14.10
N ALA A 306 2.04 -2.87 13.51
CA ALA A 306 3.24 -2.47 14.25
C ALA A 306 2.93 -1.41 15.31
N ASN A 307 2.06 -0.44 14.98
CA ASN A 307 1.60 0.59 15.89
C ASN A 307 0.77 0.01 17.04
N ARG A 308 -0.22 -0.83 16.75
CA ARG A 308 -1.05 -1.49 17.78
C ARG A 308 -0.28 -2.47 18.66
N ALA A 309 0.79 -3.06 18.15
CA ALA A 309 1.70 -3.91 18.91
C ALA A 309 2.71 -3.10 19.74
N ASP A 310 2.56 -1.77 19.79
CA ASP A 310 3.44 -0.85 20.52
C ASP A 310 4.95 -0.98 20.12
N ARG A 311 5.20 -1.37 18.85
CA ARG A 311 6.55 -1.50 18.30
C ARG A 311 7.11 -0.15 17.86
N LEU A 312 6.25 0.78 17.45
CA LEU A 312 6.63 2.10 16.97
C LEU A 312 6.55 3.10 18.14
N LYS A 313 7.68 3.73 18.46
CA LYS A 313 7.76 4.70 19.55
C LYS A 313 7.93 6.12 19.02
N PRO A 314 7.45 7.14 19.75
CA PRO A 314 7.70 8.54 19.38
C PRO A 314 9.18 8.80 19.19
N GLY A 315 9.55 9.34 18.03
CA GLY A 315 10.92 9.63 17.64
C GLY A 315 11.64 8.54 16.84
N ASP A 316 11.10 7.32 16.75
CA ASP A 316 11.66 6.27 15.90
C ASP A 316 11.72 6.71 14.44
N LEU A 317 12.82 6.41 13.76
CA LEU A 317 12.95 6.60 12.32
C LEU A 317 12.41 5.37 11.59
N ILE A 318 11.30 5.57 10.89
CA ILE A 318 10.65 4.55 10.09
C ILE A 318 10.99 4.76 8.62
N ALA A 319 11.53 3.73 7.97
CA ALA A 319 11.67 3.69 6.53
C ALA A 319 10.53 2.85 5.92
N MET A 320 9.82 3.43 4.96
CA MET A 320 8.79 2.76 4.19
C MET A 320 9.26 2.56 2.76
N MET A 321 8.95 1.42 2.15
CA MET A 321 9.27 1.16 0.75
C MET A 321 8.18 0.32 0.08
N ALA A 322 7.93 0.59 -1.21
CA ALA A 322 6.97 -0.16 -2.00
C ALA A 322 7.38 -0.24 -3.46
N ILE A 323 6.96 -1.32 -4.13
CA ILE A 323 7.08 -1.49 -5.58
C ILE A 323 5.80 -2.12 -6.11
N GLY A 324 5.33 -1.65 -7.26
CA GLY A 324 4.11 -2.11 -7.91
C GLY A 324 4.24 -2.18 -9.42
N ALA A 325 3.16 -2.64 -10.06
CA ALA A 325 3.06 -2.67 -11.51
C ALA A 325 3.30 -1.28 -12.10
N GLY A 326 3.89 -1.26 -13.28
CA GLY A 326 4.16 -0.02 -13.99
C GLY A 326 5.53 -0.04 -14.68
N MET A 327 6.70 -0.28 -14.12
CA MET A 327 6.87 -0.40 -12.66
C MET A 327 6.77 0.96 -11.98
N THR A 328 6.18 0.97 -10.80
CA THR A 328 6.17 2.12 -9.90
C THR A 328 6.83 1.73 -8.58
N TRP A 329 7.66 2.60 -8.00
CA TRP A 329 8.30 2.30 -6.70
C TRP A 329 8.64 3.57 -5.94
N GLY A 330 9.03 3.41 -4.71
CA GLY A 330 9.51 4.53 -3.92
C GLY A 330 9.78 4.17 -2.48
N SER A 331 10.21 5.20 -1.76
CA SER A 331 10.48 5.18 -0.33
C SER A 331 9.93 6.41 0.36
N ALA A 332 9.76 6.32 1.66
CA ALA A 332 9.50 7.44 2.55
C ALA A 332 10.23 7.27 3.87
N LEU A 333 10.71 8.36 4.44
CA LEU A 333 11.25 8.39 5.80
C LEU A 333 10.35 9.23 6.70
N MET A 334 10.11 8.74 7.90
CA MET A 334 9.23 9.37 8.87
C MET A 334 9.82 9.26 10.29
N ARG A 335 9.78 10.34 11.06
CA ARG A 335 9.91 10.33 12.51
C ARG A 335 8.53 10.09 13.13
N TRP A 336 8.38 8.98 13.82
CA TRP A 336 7.09 8.55 14.38
C TRP A 336 6.62 9.40 15.58
#